data_43a2a7b1c655e4b7eb296f5256fd91c5
#
_entry.id   43a2a7b1c655e4b7eb296f5256fd91c5
#
_cell.length_a   1.000
_cell.length_b   1.000
_cell.length_c   1.000
_cell.angle_alpha   90.00
_cell.angle_beta   90.00
_cell.angle_gamma   90.00
#
_symmetry.space_group_name_H-M   'P 1'
#
loop_
_entity.id
_entity.type
_entity.pdbx_description
1 polymer ?
#
loop_
_entity_poly.entity_id
_entity_poly.type
_entity_poly.pdbx_seq_one_letter_code
_entity_poly.pdbx_strand_id
1 'polypeptide(L)'
;IKLIDASFIYYYERRQRPFPLPGILHGFILLVFYLALLFVIFREILGINITGLLATSAILTAIIGLAFQGVLGNILAGISLNMTKSLSRGEWVKIGQHEGVVKEINWRETLLLDRYSNIIVIPNSVVAGEKIINFARPHRSTALSLQVKVSSSAPPAKVLAALKEAARECDDVLPTPQPEAYLLSYDETGVSYMVKFWTIDFARAPLIITDVARLVWYKFKRQGIDIPIALNERFREMIHSLRPEEKTLSENQLFEANFLDLCHSQLFRYEEGDKAGELMVSEETLRRLAQRVKRKVYARGEVLGRQGEKGETCYLIARGRIKGEIIYSEKGKKYFSEFELGPGEVFGEMSLFTGLPRTATGIIVEEAELLEIDREAFAFLLDQHPQLSEVIADLVSRRNKANEDFLRKIKELSAQDIKLSTDKKSILKYLKNLIQSFRRKK
;
A
#
# COMPACT_ATOMS: atom_id res chain seq x y z
N ILE A 1 44.71 -35.45 -23.42
CA ILE A 1 43.48 -35.29 -22.65
C ILE A 1 43.78 -34.62 -21.30
N LYS A 2 44.67 -35.23 -20.44
CA LYS A 2 45.00 -34.65 -19.12
C LYS A 2 45.51 -33.22 -19.18
N LEU A 3 46.33 -32.82 -20.17
CA LEU A 3 46.82 -31.45 -20.35
C LEU A 3 45.71 -30.46 -20.72
N ILE A 4 44.76 -30.90 -21.57
CA ILE A 4 43.61 -30.07 -21.96
C ILE A 4 42.67 -29.87 -20.77
N ASP A 5 42.46 -30.95 -20.02
CA ASP A 5 41.64 -30.90 -18.82
C ASP A 5 42.25 -30.02 -17.73
N ALA A 6 43.52 -30.17 -17.43
CA ALA A 6 44.25 -29.31 -16.50
C ALA A 6 44.24 -27.82 -16.93
N SER A 7 44.37 -27.55 -18.22
CA SER A 7 44.27 -26.17 -18.77
C SER A 7 42.87 -25.57 -18.56
N PHE A 8 41.83 -26.39 -18.71
CA PHE A 8 40.45 -25.95 -18.53
C PHE A 8 40.16 -25.66 -17.06
N ILE A 9 40.58 -26.55 -16.16
CA ILE A 9 40.44 -26.34 -14.70
C ILE A 9 41.20 -25.10 -14.28
N TYR A 10 42.47 -24.97 -14.69
CA TYR A 10 43.31 -23.79 -14.39
C TYR A 10 42.69 -22.47 -14.89
N TYR A 11 42.04 -22.47 -16.06
CA TYR A 11 41.36 -21.27 -16.61
C TYR A 11 40.20 -20.81 -15.71
N TYR A 12 39.41 -21.74 -15.18
CA TYR A 12 38.31 -21.41 -14.29
C TYR A 12 38.77 -21.00 -12.89
N GLU A 13 39.77 -21.66 -12.33
CA GLU A 13 40.38 -21.30 -11.06
C GLU A 13 40.98 -19.89 -11.09
N ARG A 14 41.68 -19.56 -12.16
CA ARG A 14 42.27 -18.22 -12.34
C ARG A 14 41.25 -17.10 -12.42
N ARG A 15 40.04 -17.39 -12.87
CA ARG A 15 38.93 -16.44 -12.94
C ARG A 15 38.02 -16.44 -11.70
N GLN A 16 38.36 -17.22 -10.68
CA GLN A 16 37.54 -17.42 -9.47
C GLN A 16 36.05 -17.73 -9.79
N ARG A 17 35.84 -18.44 -10.87
CA ARG A 17 34.48 -18.90 -11.26
C ARG A 17 34.36 -20.39 -10.93
N PRO A 18 33.21 -20.81 -10.33
CA PRO A 18 32.98 -22.23 -10.12
C PRO A 18 32.96 -22.96 -11.47
N PHE A 19 33.53 -24.15 -11.48
CA PHE A 19 33.51 -24.98 -12.68
C PHE A 19 32.10 -25.32 -13.06
N PRO A 20 31.67 -25.13 -14.34
CA PRO A 20 30.26 -25.19 -14.74
C PRO A 20 29.65 -26.58 -14.68
N LEU A 21 30.47 -27.63 -14.53
CA LEU A 21 30.02 -29.01 -14.52
C LEU A 21 30.21 -29.65 -13.15
N PRO A 22 29.24 -30.42 -12.64
CA PRO A 22 29.42 -31.26 -11.46
C PRO A 22 30.59 -32.25 -11.68
N GLY A 23 31.40 -32.48 -10.65
CA GLY A 23 32.61 -33.34 -10.74
C GLY A 23 32.31 -34.75 -11.30
N ILE A 24 31.12 -35.31 -10.98
CA ILE A 24 30.68 -36.61 -11.51
C ILE A 24 30.46 -36.54 -13.04
N LEU A 25 29.83 -35.47 -13.54
CA LEU A 25 29.60 -35.30 -14.99
C LEU A 25 30.91 -35.07 -15.75
N HIS A 26 31.79 -34.29 -15.19
CA HIS A 26 33.15 -34.07 -15.70
C HIS A 26 33.91 -35.41 -15.80
N GLY A 27 33.91 -36.22 -14.72
CA GLY A 27 34.57 -37.55 -14.73
C GLY A 27 33.97 -38.50 -15.76
N PHE A 28 32.64 -38.44 -15.94
CA PHE A 28 31.92 -39.25 -16.97
C PHE A 28 32.34 -38.86 -18.40
N ILE A 29 32.41 -37.55 -18.69
CA ILE A 29 32.85 -37.07 -20.01
C ILE A 29 34.31 -37.53 -20.30
N LEU A 30 35.22 -37.41 -19.32
CA LEU A 30 36.58 -37.88 -19.44
C LEU A 30 36.63 -39.40 -19.69
N LEU A 31 35.84 -40.20 -18.97
CA LEU A 31 35.72 -41.63 -19.17
C LEU A 31 35.34 -41.98 -20.61
N VAL A 32 34.31 -41.30 -21.17
CA VAL A 32 33.88 -41.51 -22.56
C VAL A 32 34.99 -41.15 -23.54
N PHE A 33 35.75 -40.06 -23.32
CA PHE A 33 36.90 -39.71 -24.15
C PHE A 33 38.01 -40.71 -24.07
N TYR A 34 38.32 -41.27 -22.89
CA TYR A 34 39.35 -42.33 -22.74
C TYR A 34 38.92 -43.62 -23.42
N LEU A 35 37.63 -44.00 -23.31
CA LEU A 35 37.12 -45.19 -24.02
C LEU A 35 37.20 -45.00 -25.54
N ALA A 36 36.79 -43.83 -26.04
CA ALA A 36 36.88 -43.56 -27.48
C ALA A 36 38.34 -43.63 -27.99
N LEU A 37 39.26 -43.03 -27.25
CA LEU A 37 40.69 -43.10 -27.57
C LEU A 37 41.23 -44.56 -27.54
N LEU A 38 40.80 -45.34 -26.57
CA LEU A 38 41.14 -46.77 -26.45
C LEU A 38 40.69 -47.57 -27.67
N PHE A 39 39.45 -47.30 -28.14
CA PHE A 39 38.91 -47.93 -29.36
C PHE A 39 39.72 -47.56 -30.61
N VAL A 40 40.13 -46.30 -30.74
CA VAL A 40 40.97 -45.85 -31.85
C VAL A 40 42.33 -46.58 -31.82
N ILE A 41 42.96 -46.68 -30.65
CA ILE A 41 44.22 -47.39 -30.47
C ILE A 41 44.10 -48.87 -30.84
N PHE A 42 43.05 -49.53 -30.39
CA PHE A 42 42.84 -50.97 -30.69
C PHE A 42 42.65 -51.22 -32.18
N ARG A 43 41.94 -50.33 -32.90
CA ARG A 43 41.70 -50.46 -34.33
C ARG A 43 42.92 -50.09 -35.16
N GLU A 44 43.51 -48.89 -34.95
CA GLU A 44 44.48 -48.31 -35.88
C GLU A 44 45.92 -48.78 -35.54
N ILE A 45 46.23 -49.03 -34.26
CA ILE A 45 47.60 -49.42 -33.85
C ILE A 45 47.76 -50.95 -33.69
N LEU A 46 46.78 -51.60 -33.07
CA LEU A 46 46.86 -53.03 -32.80
C LEU A 46 46.18 -53.90 -33.88
N GLY A 47 45.49 -53.33 -34.87
CA GLY A 47 44.81 -54.04 -35.96
C GLY A 47 43.71 -54.99 -35.51
N ILE A 48 43.18 -54.82 -34.32
CA ILE A 48 42.16 -55.71 -33.75
C ILE A 48 40.80 -55.39 -34.38
N ASN A 49 40.09 -56.43 -34.84
CA ASN A 49 38.73 -56.25 -35.33
C ASN A 49 37.76 -56.01 -34.18
N ILE A 50 37.40 -54.75 -34.00
CA ILE A 50 36.52 -54.27 -32.91
C ILE A 50 35.00 -54.24 -33.30
N THR A 51 34.62 -54.75 -34.47
CA THR A 51 33.23 -54.67 -34.98
C THR A 51 32.22 -55.34 -34.03
N GLY A 52 32.50 -56.52 -33.49
CA GLY A 52 31.65 -57.17 -32.49
C GLY A 52 31.56 -56.40 -31.16
N LEU A 53 32.70 -55.81 -30.74
CA LEU A 53 32.76 -55.01 -29.53
C LEU A 53 31.96 -53.70 -29.68
N LEU A 54 32.00 -53.09 -30.86
CA LEU A 54 31.18 -51.90 -31.17
C LEU A 54 29.69 -52.21 -31.16
N ALA A 55 29.26 -53.38 -31.72
CA ALA A 55 27.85 -53.76 -31.72
C ALA A 55 27.32 -54.00 -30.30
N THR A 56 28.05 -54.70 -29.45
CA THR A 56 27.68 -54.89 -28.02
C THR A 56 27.72 -53.61 -27.23
N SER A 57 28.71 -52.74 -27.49
CA SER A 57 28.81 -51.39 -26.87
C SER A 57 27.62 -50.49 -27.26
N ALA A 58 27.10 -50.60 -28.50
CA ALA A 58 25.96 -49.83 -28.95
C ALA A 58 24.71 -50.16 -28.13
N ILE A 59 24.47 -51.49 -27.91
CA ILE A 59 23.33 -51.96 -27.09
C ILE A 59 23.49 -51.45 -25.64
N LEU A 60 24.67 -51.62 -25.06
CA LEU A 60 24.95 -51.17 -23.70
C LEU A 60 24.79 -49.66 -23.56
N THR A 61 25.27 -48.87 -24.55
CA THR A 61 25.12 -47.44 -24.59
C THR A 61 23.66 -47.02 -24.65
N ALA A 62 22.83 -47.71 -25.43
CA ALA A 62 21.39 -47.45 -25.48
C ALA A 62 20.71 -47.69 -24.13
N ILE A 63 21.03 -48.81 -23.45
CA ILE A 63 20.51 -49.11 -22.11
C ILE A 63 20.91 -48.06 -21.10
N ILE A 64 22.20 -47.68 -21.07
CA ILE A 64 22.73 -46.63 -20.21
C ILE A 64 22.08 -45.27 -20.53
N GLY A 65 21.95 -44.92 -21.81
CA GLY A 65 21.29 -43.69 -22.27
C GLY A 65 19.85 -43.58 -21.79
N LEU A 66 19.09 -44.69 -21.88
CA LEU A 66 17.71 -44.71 -21.35
C LEU A 66 17.68 -44.58 -19.82
N ALA A 67 18.61 -45.27 -19.12
CA ALA A 67 18.71 -45.18 -17.67
C ALA A 67 19.03 -43.73 -17.18
N PHE A 68 19.84 -42.98 -17.93
CA PHE A 68 20.26 -41.61 -17.61
C PHE A 68 19.40 -40.53 -18.25
N GLN A 69 18.40 -40.88 -19.04
CA GLN A 69 17.54 -39.93 -19.78
C GLN A 69 17.00 -38.84 -18.88
N GLY A 70 16.47 -39.15 -17.71
CA GLY A 70 15.91 -38.17 -16.77
C GLY A 70 16.97 -37.24 -16.19
N VAL A 71 18.18 -37.76 -15.90
CA VAL A 71 19.27 -36.94 -15.37
C VAL A 71 19.77 -35.94 -16.41
N LEU A 72 20.01 -36.42 -17.65
CA LEU A 72 20.42 -35.60 -18.77
C LEU A 72 19.36 -34.53 -19.12
N GLY A 73 18.08 -34.91 -19.07
CA GLY A 73 16.97 -34.00 -19.28
C GLY A 73 16.98 -32.85 -18.28
N ASN A 74 17.20 -33.11 -16.99
CA ASN A 74 17.28 -32.09 -15.98
C ASN A 74 18.52 -31.18 -16.15
N ILE A 75 19.65 -31.70 -16.53
CA ILE A 75 20.87 -30.93 -16.79
C ILE A 75 20.67 -29.99 -17.97
N LEU A 76 20.17 -30.49 -19.10
CA LEU A 76 19.91 -29.70 -20.31
C LEU A 76 18.87 -28.61 -20.05
N ALA A 77 17.79 -28.94 -19.32
CA ALA A 77 16.80 -27.98 -18.89
C ALA A 77 17.40 -26.89 -17.98
N GLY A 78 18.23 -27.28 -17.01
CA GLY A 78 18.92 -26.33 -16.12
C GLY A 78 19.84 -25.36 -16.90
N ILE A 79 20.61 -25.88 -17.86
CA ILE A 79 21.43 -25.05 -18.76
C ILE A 79 20.54 -24.09 -19.58
N SER A 80 19.46 -24.60 -20.17
CA SER A 80 18.52 -23.78 -20.96
C SER A 80 17.90 -22.65 -20.13
N LEU A 81 17.42 -22.95 -18.91
CA LEU A 81 16.86 -21.96 -17.99
C LEU A 81 17.87 -20.85 -17.64
N ASN A 82 19.13 -21.22 -17.38
CA ASN A 82 20.19 -20.27 -17.11
C ASN A 82 20.57 -19.42 -18.35
N MET A 83 20.57 -20.01 -19.55
CA MET A 83 20.86 -19.27 -20.79
C MET A 83 19.77 -18.30 -21.16
N THR A 84 18.52 -18.73 -21.09
CA THR A 84 17.34 -17.90 -21.45
C THR A 84 17.03 -16.84 -20.39
N LYS A 85 17.56 -17.03 -19.17
CA LYS A 85 17.27 -16.19 -18.00
C LYS A 85 15.77 -16.01 -17.76
N SER A 86 14.98 -17.01 -18.08
CA SER A 86 13.51 -16.99 -17.88
C SER A 86 13.13 -16.78 -16.42
N LEU A 87 14.00 -17.22 -15.50
CA LEU A 87 13.90 -17.11 -14.06
C LEU A 87 15.21 -16.54 -13.52
N SER A 88 15.12 -15.73 -12.45
CA SER A 88 16.29 -15.27 -11.71
C SER A 88 16.04 -15.36 -10.21
N ARG A 89 17.11 -15.55 -9.43
CA ARG A 89 17.03 -15.55 -7.98
C ARG A 89 16.40 -14.27 -7.45
N GLY A 90 15.45 -14.41 -6.53
CA GLY A 90 14.72 -13.30 -5.93
C GLY A 90 13.49 -12.86 -6.69
N GLU A 91 13.20 -13.41 -7.86
CA GLU A 91 11.96 -13.15 -8.59
C GLU A 91 10.82 -14.02 -8.04
N TRP A 92 9.62 -13.43 -7.91
CA TRP A 92 8.41 -14.17 -7.58
C TRP A 92 7.84 -14.77 -8.84
N VAL A 93 7.60 -16.07 -8.83
CA VAL A 93 7.16 -16.82 -10.01
C VAL A 93 6.08 -17.84 -9.65
N LYS A 94 5.28 -18.19 -10.65
CA LYS A 94 4.38 -19.33 -10.59
C LYS A 94 4.77 -20.31 -11.72
N ILE A 95 5.06 -21.54 -11.35
CA ILE A 95 5.45 -22.65 -12.25
C ILE A 95 4.40 -23.75 -12.10
N GLY A 96 3.57 -23.93 -13.12
CA GLY A 96 2.40 -24.81 -13.01
C GLY A 96 1.49 -24.41 -11.85
N GLN A 97 1.37 -25.27 -10.83
CA GLN A 97 0.58 -25.01 -9.63
C GLN A 97 1.39 -24.40 -8.46
N HIS A 98 2.72 -24.34 -8.59
CA HIS A 98 3.60 -23.90 -7.51
C HIS A 98 3.95 -22.43 -7.65
N GLU A 99 3.87 -21.68 -6.55
CA GLU A 99 4.14 -20.25 -6.52
C GLU A 99 5.10 -19.91 -5.37
N GLY A 100 6.09 -19.06 -5.65
CA GLY A 100 7.06 -18.63 -4.65
C GLY A 100 8.18 -17.79 -5.22
N VAL A 101 9.10 -17.35 -4.34
CA VAL A 101 10.31 -16.66 -4.75
C VAL A 101 11.39 -17.67 -5.13
N VAL A 102 12.05 -17.47 -6.25
CA VAL A 102 13.19 -18.29 -6.68
C VAL A 102 14.33 -18.11 -5.70
N LYS A 103 14.65 -19.15 -4.93
CA LYS A 103 15.81 -19.16 -4.01
C LYS A 103 17.09 -19.49 -4.75
N GLU A 104 17.04 -20.56 -5.55
CA GLU A 104 18.21 -21.07 -6.25
C GLU A 104 17.77 -21.87 -7.48
N ILE A 105 18.60 -21.87 -8.51
CA ILE A 105 18.47 -22.72 -9.70
C ILE A 105 19.78 -23.52 -9.80
N ASN A 106 19.69 -24.79 -9.43
CA ASN A 106 20.81 -25.72 -9.49
C ASN A 106 20.87 -26.41 -10.86
N TRP A 107 21.86 -27.25 -11.08
CA TRP A 107 22.02 -28.00 -12.32
C TRP A 107 20.89 -29.02 -12.56
N ARG A 108 20.21 -29.48 -11.50
CA ARG A 108 19.15 -30.50 -11.53
C ARG A 108 17.77 -29.96 -11.21
N GLU A 109 17.68 -28.97 -10.31
CA GLU A 109 16.43 -28.54 -9.70
C GLU A 109 16.38 -27.03 -9.46
N THR A 110 15.16 -26.49 -9.42
CA THR A 110 14.84 -25.12 -9.04
C THR A 110 14.16 -25.13 -7.68
N LEU A 111 14.65 -24.32 -6.75
CA LEU A 111 14.12 -24.17 -5.40
C LEU A 111 13.27 -22.90 -5.31
N LEU A 112 11.99 -23.06 -4.94
CA LEU A 112 11.10 -21.93 -4.63
C LEU A 112 10.85 -21.88 -3.12
N LEU A 113 10.74 -20.70 -2.56
CA LEU A 113 10.22 -20.43 -1.22
C LEU A 113 8.82 -19.87 -1.36
N ASP A 114 7.82 -20.55 -0.81
CA ASP A 114 6.43 -20.12 -0.83
C ASP A 114 6.13 -19.05 0.28
N ARG A 115 4.88 -18.58 0.34
CA ARG A 115 4.42 -17.62 1.37
C ARG A 115 4.37 -18.20 2.78
N TYR A 116 4.37 -19.53 2.91
CA TYR A 116 4.33 -20.24 4.19
C TYR A 116 5.72 -20.65 4.66
N SER A 117 6.78 -20.15 3.99
CA SER A 117 8.18 -20.47 4.26
C SER A 117 8.57 -21.94 3.95
N ASN A 118 7.79 -22.63 3.13
CA ASN A 118 8.14 -23.96 2.64
C ASN A 118 9.07 -23.85 1.43
N ILE A 119 10.02 -24.78 1.33
CA ILE A 119 10.86 -24.93 0.14
C ILE A 119 10.20 -25.93 -0.78
N ILE A 120 9.87 -25.51 -1.99
CA ILE A 120 9.34 -26.34 -3.06
C ILE A 120 10.50 -26.67 -4.00
N VAL A 121 10.79 -27.95 -4.16
CA VAL A 121 11.86 -28.45 -5.03
C VAL A 121 11.24 -28.95 -6.33
N ILE A 122 11.58 -28.34 -7.45
CA ILE A 122 11.03 -28.69 -8.77
C ILE A 122 12.19 -29.10 -9.69
N PRO A 123 12.17 -30.34 -10.24
CA PRO A 123 13.16 -30.76 -11.23
C PRO A 123 13.16 -29.83 -12.46
N ASN A 124 14.34 -29.48 -12.97
CA ASN A 124 14.45 -28.51 -14.07
C ASN A 124 13.74 -28.95 -15.35
N SER A 125 13.67 -30.27 -15.61
CA SER A 125 12.90 -30.80 -16.75
C SER A 125 11.40 -30.49 -16.64
N VAL A 126 10.85 -30.45 -15.43
CA VAL A 126 9.46 -30.06 -15.15
C VAL A 126 9.32 -28.56 -15.35
N VAL A 127 10.22 -27.77 -14.78
CA VAL A 127 10.22 -26.31 -14.93
C VAL A 127 10.22 -25.89 -16.40
N ALA A 128 11.07 -26.55 -17.23
CA ALA A 128 11.21 -26.24 -18.65
C ALA A 128 9.98 -26.67 -19.48
N GLY A 129 9.20 -27.65 -19.00
CA GLY A 129 7.98 -28.11 -19.65
C GLY A 129 6.71 -27.37 -19.22
N GLU A 130 6.75 -26.63 -18.13
CA GLU A 130 5.58 -25.99 -17.56
C GLU A 130 5.46 -24.51 -17.98
N LYS A 131 4.22 -23.99 -17.87
CA LYS A 131 3.97 -22.56 -18.04
C LYS A 131 4.53 -21.79 -16.85
N ILE A 132 5.38 -20.83 -17.15
CA ILE A 132 5.99 -19.95 -16.15
C ILE A 132 5.31 -18.58 -16.21
N ILE A 133 4.79 -18.10 -15.08
CA ILE A 133 4.35 -16.72 -14.89
C ILE A 133 5.38 -16.04 -13.99
N ASN A 134 6.05 -15.02 -14.50
CA ASN A 134 7.02 -14.25 -13.74
C ASN A 134 6.41 -12.88 -13.36
N PHE A 135 6.19 -12.65 -12.07
CA PHE A 135 5.57 -11.43 -11.54
C PHE A 135 6.55 -10.26 -11.41
N ALA A 136 7.84 -10.50 -11.67
CA ALA A 136 8.86 -9.45 -11.67
C ALA A 136 9.20 -8.94 -13.08
N ARG A 137 8.54 -9.44 -14.13
CA ARG A 137 8.83 -9.11 -15.53
C ARG A 137 7.58 -8.76 -16.32
N PRO A 138 7.66 -7.90 -17.38
CA PRO A 138 8.83 -7.14 -17.86
C PRO A 138 9.22 -5.99 -16.93
N HIS A 139 8.32 -5.56 -16.06
CA HIS A 139 8.52 -4.52 -15.04
C HIS A 139 8.28 -5.13 -13.65
N ARG A 140 8.93 -4.60 -12.63
CA ARG A 140 8.73 -5.08 -11.24
C ARG A 140 7.33 -4.80 -10.70
N SER A 141 6.53 -4.00 -11.39
CA SER A 141 5.16 -3.69 -11.00
C SER A 141 4.19 -4.77 -11.47
N THR A 142 3.47 -5.35 -10.54
CA THR A 142 2.43 -6.36 -10.81
C THR A 142 1.06 -5.81 -10.44
N ALA A 143 0.06 -6.09 -11.28
CA ALA A 143 -1.31 -5.73 -11.01
C ALA A 143 -1.96 -6.71 -10.02
N LEU A 144 -2.61 -6.17 -8.99
CA LEU A 144 -3.51 -6.87 -8.10
C LEU A 144 -4.94 -6.40 -8.35
N SER A 145 -5.91 -7.19 -7.94
CA SER A 145 -7.33 -6.81 -8.04
C SER A 145 -8.09 -7.21 -6.79
N LEU A 146 -9.05 -6.37 -6.42
CA LEU A 146 -10.04 -6.64 -5.38
C LEU A 146 -11.42 -6.57 -6.02
N GLN A 147 -12.22 -7.62 -5.84
CA GLN A 147 -13.62 -7.61 -6.23
C GLN A 147 -14.48 -7.32 -5.01
N VAL A 148 -15.47 -6.45 -5.20
CA VAL A 148 -16.44 -6.10 -4.17
C VAL A 148 -17.84 -6.10 -4.77
N LYS A 149 -18.82 -6.47 -3.95
CA LYS A 149 -20.24 -6.38 -4.32
C LYS A 149 -20.89 -5.25 -3.56
N VAL A 150 -21.73 -4.47 -4.22
CA VAL A 150 -22.39 -3.27 -3.69
C VAL A 150 -23.88 -3.34 -3.99
N SER A 151 -24.70 -2.79 -3.11
CA SER A 151 -26.15 -2.68 -3.35
C SER A 151 -26.43 -1.88 -4.62
N SER A 152 -27.47 -2.26 -5.35
CA SER A 152 -27.94 -1.55 -6.56
C SER A 152 -28.44 -0.13 -6.28
N SER A 153 -28.66 0.25 -5.02
CA SER A 153 -29.07 1.60 -4.62
C SER A 153 -28.00 2.67 -4.82
N ALA A 154 -26.70 2.27 -4.86
CA ALA A 154 -25.60 3.22 -4.99
C ALA A 154 -25.30 3.56 -6.46
N PRO A 155 -25.17 4.86 -6.83
CA PRO A 155 -24.80 5.25 -8.19
C PRO A 155 -23.42 4.68 -8.58
N PRO A 156 -23.28 4.02 -9.75
CA PRO A 156 -22.01 3.39 -10.15
C PRO A 156 -20.81 4.36 -10.18
N ALA A 157 -21.01 5.59 -10.63
CA ALA A 157 -19.93 6.59 -10.67
C ALA A 157 -19.35 6.88 -9.28
N LYS A 158 -20.21 6.93 -8.24
CA LYS A 158 -19.80 7.13 -6.84
C LYS A 158 -18.97 5.95 -6.34
N VAL A 159 -19.42 4.71 -6.62
CA VAL A 159 -18.72 3.49 -6.22
C VAL A 159 -17.35 3.40 -6.88
N LEU A 160 -17.28 3.63 -8.21
CA LEU A 160 -16.02 3.59 -8.95
C LEU A 160 -15.02 4.64 -8.46
N ALA A 161 -15.49 5.85 -8.11
CA ALA A 161 -14.65 6.89 -7.54
C ALA A 161 -14.11 6.48 -6.16
N ALA A 162 -14.97 5.97 -5.27
CA ALA A 162 -14.61 5.53 -3.93
C ALA A 162 -13.57 4.38 -3.94
N LEU A 163 -13.71 3.42 -4.86
CA LEU A 163 -12.77 2.32 -5.04
C LEU A 163 -11.37 2.80 -5.47
N LYS A 164 -11.32 3.71 -6.46
CA LYS A 164 -10.06 4.28 -6.94
C LYS A 164 -9.35 5.08 -5.84
N GLU A 165 -10.11 5.86 -5.09
CA GLU A 165 -9.60 6.68 -4.01
C GLU A 165 -9.06 5.82 -2.86
N ALA A 166 -9.81 4.79 -2.43
CA ALA A 166 -9.35 3.86 -1.40
C ALA A 166 -8.05 3.15 -1.80
N ALA A 167 -7.94 2.68 -3.05
CA ALA A 167 -6.72 2.05 -3.53
C ALA A 167 -5.52 3.03 -3.56
N ARG A 168 -5.74 4.32 -3.87
CA ARG A 168 -4.67 5.35 -3.86
C ARG A 168 -4.16 5.69 -2.46
N GLU A 169 -4.97 5.49 -1.43
CA GLU A 169 -4.61 5.77 -0.03
C GLU A 169 -3.76 4.68 0.60
N CYS A 170 -3.66 3.49 -0.03
CA CYS A 170 -2.80 2.41 0.43
C CYS A 170 -1.35 2.67 0.04
N ASP A 171 -0.44 2.71 1.02
CA ASP A 171 0.98 3.04 0.84
C ASP A 171 1.72 2.05 -0.08
N ASP A 172 1.32 0.77 -0.07
CA ASP A 172 1.93 -0.28 -0.89
C ASP A 172 1.42 -0.27 -2.35
N VAL A 173 0.48 0.62 -2.70
CA VAL A 173 -0.05 0.78 -4.06
C VAL A 173 0.71 1.87 -4.80
N LEU A 174 1.16 1.56 -6.01
CA LEU A 174 1.90 2.50 -6.83
C LEU A 174 1.01 3.67 -7.31
N PRO A 175 1.52 4.91 -7.29
CA PRO A 175 0.81 6.07 -7.84
C PRO A 175 0.71 6.03 -9.37
N THR A 176 1.61 5.30 -10.03
CA THR A 176 1.64 5.10 -11.48
C THR A 176 2.04 3.66 -11.81
N PRO A 177 1.22 2.90 -12.57
CA PRO A 177 -0.08 3.29 -13.13
C PRO A 177 -1.13 3.56 -12.06
N GLN A 178 -2.07 4.49 -12.34
CA GLN A 178 -3.13 4.81 -11.40
C GLN A 178 -4.11 3.65 -11.22
N PRO A 179 -4.70 3.45 -10.02
CA PRO A 179 -5.75 2.47 -9.82
C PRO A 179 -6.93 2.67 -10.75
N GLU A 180 -7.41 1.57 -11.33
CA GLU A 180 -8.54 1.50 -12.24
C GLU A 180 -9.70 0.75 -11.57
N ALA A 181 -10.93 1.21 -11.77
CA ALA A 181 -12.10 0.52 -11.23
C ALA A 181 -13.11 0.24 -12.36
N TYR A 182 -13.70 -0.93 -12.31
CA TYR A 182 -14.61 -1.45 -13.32
C TYR A 182 -15.89 -1.96 -12.68
N LEU A 183 -17.01 -1.77 -13.37
CA LEU A 183 -18.24 -2.48 -13.09
C LEU A 183 -18.18 -3.79 -13.87
N LEU A 184 -18.37 -4.93 -13.21
CA LEU A 184 -18.25 -6.25 -13.82
C LEU A 184 -19.59 -6.82 -14.25
N SER A 185 -20.56 -6.83 -13.33
CA SER A 185 -21.87 -7.44 -13.58
C SER A 185 -22.93 -6.91 -12.63
N TYR A 186 -24.17 -7.11 -13.04
CA TYR A 186 -25.37 -6.94 -12.21
C TYR A 186 -25.96 -8.33 -11.93
N ASP A 187 -26.37 -8.57 -10.69
CA ASP A 187 -27.08 -9.79 -10.30
C ASP A 187 -28.16 -9.49 -9.26
N GLU A 188 -28.93 -10.51 -8.87
CA GLU A 188 -30.06 -10.37 -7.92
C GLU A 188 -29.66 -9.83 -6.56
N THR A 189 -28.41 -10.01 -6.16
CA THR A 189 -27.88 -9.59 -4.85
C THR A 189 -27.20 -8.23 -4.88
N GLY A 190 -26.93 -7.67 -6.07
CA GLY A 190 -26.29 -6.36 -6.21
C GLY A 190 -25.45 -6.21 -7.46
N VAL A 191 -24.52 -5.29 -7.42
CA VAL A 191 -23.61 -4.96 -8.52
C VAL A 191 -22.19 -5.31 -8.12
N SER A 192 -21.52 -6.09 -8.97
CA SER A 192 -20.13 -6.49 -8.76
C SER A 192 -19.18 -5.50 -9.41
N TYR A 193 -18.21 -5.05 -8.65
CA TYR A 193 -17.16 -4.13 -9.09
C TYR A 193 -15.79 -4.76 -8.85
N MET A 194 -14.78 -4.28 -9.58
CA MET A 194 -13.38 -4.64 -9.39
C MET A 194 -12.54 -3.36 -9.37
N VAL A 195 -11.64 -3.26 -8.42
CA VAL A 195 -10.55 -2.29 -8.46
C VAL A 195 -9.25 -3.01 -8.74
N LYS A 196 -8.49 -2.52 -9.73
CA LYS A 196 -7.18 -3.01 -10.15
C LYS A 196 -6.14 -1.95 -9.78
N PHE A 197 -5.06 -2.38 -9.16
CA PHE A 197 -3.99 -1.51 -8.69
C PHE A 197 -2.65 -2.23 -8.79
N TRP A 198 -1.54 -1.50 -8.73
CA TRP A 198 -0.21 -2.05 -8.95
C TRP A 198 0.67 -1.94 -7.72
N THR A 199 1.51 -2.94 -7.51
CA THR A 199 2.52 -2.99 -6.45
C THR A 199 3.85 -3.51 -6.97
N ILE A 200 4.95 -3.19 -6.29
CA ILE A 200 6.28 -3.76 -6.55
C ILE A 200 6.58 -4.97 -5.66
N ASP A 201 5.77 -5.20 -4.63
CA ASP A 201 5.97 -6.29 -3.66
C ASP A 201 4.84 -7.34 -3.76
N PHE A 202 4.95 -8.19 -4.77
CA PHE A 202 3.98 -9.27 -4.96
C PHE A 202 4.00 -10.31 -3.83
N ALA A 203 5.11 -10.44 -3.10
CA ALA A 203 5.18 -11.33 -1.95
C ALA A 203 4.14 -10.98 -0.89
N ARG A 204 3.89 -9.67 -0.67
CA ARG A 204 2.90 -9.14 0.28
C ARG A 204 1.50 -8.97 -0.31
N ALA A 205 1.23 -9.46 -1.53
CA ALA A 205 -0.05 -9.26 -2.21
C ALA A 205 -1.30 -9.52 -1.33
N PRO A 206 -1.39 -10.60 -0.51
CA PRO A 206 -2.56 -10.83 0.35
C PRO A 206 -2.76 -9.72 1.39
N LEU A 207 -1.67 -9.20 1.97
CA LEU A 207 -1.73 -8.10 2.94
C LEU A 207 -2.17 -6.80 2.27
N ILE A 208 -1.61 -6.48 1.10
CA ILE A 208 -1.95 -5.28 0.33
C ILE A 208 -3.43 -5.31 -0.08
N ILE A 209 -3.92 -6.46 -0.56
CA ILE A 209 -5.35 -6.64 -0.90
C ILE A 209 -6.22 -6.43 0.34
N THR A 210 -5.81 -6.94 1.50
CA THR A 210 -6.53 -6.76 2.78
C THR A 210 -6.57 -5.29 3.20
N ASP A 211 -5.45 -4.58 3.08
CA ASP A 211 -5.39 -3.15 3.42
C ASP A 211 -6.28 -2.31 2.50
N VAL A 212 -6.26 -2.56 1.19
CA VAL A 212 -7.17 -1.90 0.25
C VAL A 212 -8.63 -2.25 0.57
N ALA A 213 -8.95 -3.52 0.88
CA ALA A 213 -10.31 -3.94 1.22
C ALA A 213 -10.81 -3.22 2.49
N ARG A 214 -9.96 -3.08 3.51
CA ARG A 214 -10.26 -2.36 4.74
C ARG A 214 -10.55 -0.88 4.44
N LEU A 215 -9.71 -0.21 3.65
CA LEU A 215 -9.91 1.18 3.25
C LEU A 215 -11.21 1.36 2.45
N VAL A 216 -11.52 0.43 1.53
CA VAL A 216 -12.79 0.41 0.78
C VAL A 216 -13.98 0.31 1.73
N TRP A 217 -13.93 -0.58 2.73
CA TRP A 217 -15.03 -0.77 3.67
C TRP A 217 -15.37 0.51 4.45
N TYR A 218 -14.36 1.16 5.04
CA TYR A 218 -14.55 2.41 5.79
C TYR A 218 -15.04 3.54 4.88
N LYS A 219 -14.48 3.66 3.69
CA LYS A 219 -14.91 4.69 2.72
C LYS A 219 -16.36 4.49 2.27
N PHE A 220 -16.76 3.25 2.02
CA PHE A 220 -18.15 2.91 1.69
C PHE A 220 -19.10 3.30 2.84
N LYS A 221 -18.77 2.94 4.07
CA LYS A 221 -19.56 3.30 5.26
C LYS A 221 -19.73 4.82 5.38
N ARG A 222 -18.67 5.59 5.24
CA ARG A 222 -18.74 7.06 5.33
C ARG A 222 -19.54 7.71 4.20
N GLN A 223 -19.46 7.13 3.01
CA GLN A 223 -20.17 7.66 1.83
C GLN A 223 -21.59 7.13 1.70
N GLY A 224 -22.08 6.29 2.61
CA GLY A 224 -23.39 5.68 2.52
C GLY A 224 -23.54 4.76 1.30
N ILE A 225 -22.49 4.00 0.99
CA ILE A 225 -22.51 2.95 -0.03
C ILE A 225 -22.76 1.63 0.69
N ASP A 226 -23.91 1.01 0.44
CA ASP A 226 -24.32 -0.20 1.13
C ASP A 226 -23.69 -1.45 0.51
N ILE A 227 -23.11 -2.30 1.37
CA ILE A 227 -22.67 -3.65 1.02
C ILE A 227 -23.88 -4.57 1.14
N PRO A 228 -24.14 -5.47 0.15
CA PRO A 228 -25.28 -6.36 0.20
C PRO A 228 -25.20 -7.29 1.41
N ILE A 229 -26.26 -7.33 2.20
CA ILE A 229 -26.41 -8.20 3.35
C ILE A 229 -27.38 -9.33 3.00
N ALA A 230 -27.16 -10.52 3.57
CA ALA A 230 -28.09 -11.63 3.41
C ALA A 230 -29.51 -11.24 3.90
N LEU A 231 -30.55 -11.77 3.25
CA LEU A 231 -31.96 -11.38 3.51
C LEU A 231 -32.34 -11.49 4.99
N ASN A 232 -31.85 -12.52 5.70
CA ASN A 232 -32.09 -12.73 7.12
C ASN A 232 -31.46 -11.61 8.00
N GLU A 233 -30.29 -11.10 7.65
CA GLU A 233 -29.64 -9.98 8.36
C GLU A 233 -30.35 -8.67 8.05
N ARG A 234 -30.75 -8.42 6.78
CA ARG A 234 -31.58 -7.26 6.41
C ARG A 234 -32.90 -7.24 7.16
N PHE A 235 -33.52 -8.40 7.31
CA PHE A 235 -34.77 -8.51 8.06
C PHE A 235 -34.57 -8.23 9.55
N ARG A 236 -33.46 -8.69 10.12
CA ARG A 236 -33.06 -8.39 11.49
C ARG A 236 -32.75 -6.91 11.70
N GLU A 237 -32.00 -6.28 10.81
CA GLU A 237 -31.72 -4.84 10.83
C GLU A 237 -32.99 -4.00 10.67
N MET A 238 -33.90 -4.43 9.79
CA MET A 238 -35.20 -3.77 9.63
C MET A 238 -36.04 -3.86 10.90
N ILE A 239 -36.09 -5.01 11.58
CA ILE A 239 -36.76 -5.15 12.87
C ILE A 239 -36.12 -4.24 13.93
N HIS A 240 -34.79 -4.17 13.97
CA HIS A 240 -34.06 -3.25 14.88
C HIS A 240 -34.38 -1.77 14.56
N SER A 241 -34.47 -1.40 13.28
CA SER A 241 -34.81 -0.03 12.87
C SER A 241 -36.26 0.36 13.16
N LEU A 242 -37.15 -0.63 13.31
CA LEU A 242 -38.56 -0.43 13.66
C LEU A 242 -38.81 -0.35 15.19
N ARG A 243 -37.76 -0.56 16.02
CA ARG A 243 -37.84 -0.33 17.47
C ARG A 243 -37.51 1.13 17.79
N PRO A 244 -38.48 1.98 18.12
CA PRO A 244 -38.24 3.43 18.32
C PRO A 244 -37.31 3.74 19.50
N GLU A 245 -37.34 2.89 20.53
CA GLU A 245 -36.64 3.15 21.80
C GLU A 245 -35.10 3.00 21.73
N GLU A 246 -34.59 2.02 20.97
CA GLU A 246 -33.13 1.82 20.84
C GLU A 246 -32.46 2.88 19.97
N LYS A 247 -33.17 3.41 18.94
CA LYS A 247 -32.63 4.45 18.06
C LYS A 247 -32.53 5.80 18.78
N THR A 248 -33.53 6.10 19.64
CA THR A 248 -33.55 7.33 20.43
C THR A 248 -32.48 7.32 21.52
N LEU A 249 -32.22 6.20 22.18
CA LEU A 249 -31.16 6.04 23.17
C LEU A 249 -29.77 6.16 22.52
N SER A 250 -29.55 5.56 21.35
CA SER A 250 -28.27 5.66 20.64
C SER A 250 -28.01 7.09 20.11
N GLU A 251 -29.00 7.83 19.64
CA GLU A 251 -28.87 9.22 19.23
C GLU A 251 -28.55 10.15 20.40
N ASN A 252 -29.22 9.95 21.57
CA ASN A 252 -28.92 10.71 22.77
C ASN A 252 -27.51 10.40 23.32
N GLN A 253 -27.09 9.14 23.29
CA GLN A 253 -25.73 8.75 23.72
C GLN A 253 -24.67 9.34 22.78
N LEU A 254 -24.90 9.31 21.47
CA LEU A 254 -24.02 9.91 20.49
C LEU A 254 -23.92 11.43 20.68
N PHE A 255 -25.05 12.07 20.92
CA PHE A 255 -25.11 13.52 21.21
C PHE A 255 -24.30 13.88 22.47
N GLU A 256 -24.49 13.16 23.58
CA GLU A 256 -23.74 13.41 24.83
C GLU A 256 -22.24 13.13 24.63
N ALA A 257 -21.87 12.07 23.89
CA ALA A 257 -20.47 11.80 23.54
C ALA A 257 -19.86 12.94 22.71
N ASN A 258 -20.56 13.46 21.69
CA ASN A 258 -20.11 14.59 20.91
C ASN A 258 -19.93 15.85 21.76
N PHE A 259 -20.88 16.11 22.66
CA PHE A 259 -20.81 17.24 23.57
C PHE A 259 -19.60 17.14 24.52
N LEU A 260 -19.37 15.97 25.13
CA LEU A 260 -18.23 15.74 26.01
C LEU A 260 -16.90 15.94 25.28
N ASP A 261 -16.75 15.39 24.07
CA ASP A 261 -15.53 15.55 23.27
C ASP A 261 -15.29 17.02 22.88
N LEU A 262 -16.34 17.76 22.54
CA LEU A 262 -16.23 19.21 22.30
C LEU A 262 -15.77 19.96 23.55
N CYS A 263 -16.30 19.62 24.72
CA CYS A 263 -15.90 20.21 26.01
C CYS A 263 -14.42 19.92 26.36
N HIS A 264 -13.89 18.76 25.95
CA HIS A 264 -12.51 18.38 26.22
C HIS A 264 -11.52 18.90 25.16
N SER A 265 -12.03 19.43 24.05
CA SER A 265 -11.17 19.93 22.97
C SER A 265 -10.36 21.15 23.39
N GLN A 266 -9.09 21.14 23.01
CA GLN A 266 -8.19 22.29 23.15
C GLN A 266 -8.69 23.52 22.35
N LEU A 267 -9.48 23.32 21.31
CA LEU A 267 -10.04 24.39 20.49
C LEU A 267 -10.99 25.33 21.30
N PHE A 268 -11.63 24.82 22.35
CA PHE A 268 -12.64 25.53 23.14
C PHE A 268 -12.21 25.83 24.59
N ARG A 269 -10.91 25.62 24.90
CA ARG A 269 -10.35 25.91 26.23
C ARG A 269 -9.25 26.96 26.15
N TYR A 270 -9.13 27.77 27.21
CA TYR A 270 -8.00 28.69 27.35
C TYR A 270 -6.72 27.88 27.56
N GLU A 271 -5.68 28.15 26.78
CA GLU A 271 -4.39 27.46 26.89
C GLU A 271 -3.51 28.02 28.00
N GLU A 272 -3.59 29.35 28.24
CA GLU A 272 -2.69 30.07 29.16
C GLU A 272 -3.45 31.14 29.99
N GLY A 273 -2.88 31.53 31.13
CA GLY A 273 -3.37 32.59 32.02
C GLY A 273 -4.21 32.09 33.21
N ASP A 274 -4.81 32.99 33.97
CA ASP A 274 -5.61 32.67 35.18
C ASP A 274 -6.85 31.81 34.88
N LYS A 275 -7.25 31.68 33.61
CA LYS A 275 -8.39 30.88 33.14
C LYS A 275 -7.97 29.63 32.36
N ALA A 276 -6.71 29.24 32.47
CA ALA A 276 -6.23 28.03 31.76
C ALA A 276 -7.11 26.81 32.12
N GLY A 277 -7.61 26.12 31.07
CA GLY A 277 -8.51 24.97 31.20
C GLY A 277 -9.99 25.31 31.30
N GLU A 278 -10.40 26.55 31.50
CA GLU A 278 -11.81 26.95 31.43
C GLU A 278 -12.34 26.95 30.00
N LEU A 279 -13.65 26.75 29.83
CA LEU A 279 -14.29 26.82 28.52
C LEU A 279 -14.39 28.28 28.04
N MET A 280 -13.97 28.52 26.81
CA MET A 280 -14.12 29.80 26.13
C MET A 280 -15.55 30.04 25.63
N VAL A 281 -16.35 29.01 25.55
CA VAL A 281 -17.71 28.98 24.99
C VAL A 281 -18.64 28.39 26.00
N SER A 282 -19.89 28.93 26.07
CA SER A 282 -20.89 28.37 26.99
C SER A 282 -21.25 26.92 26.64
N GLU A 283 -21.54 26.12 27.67
CA GLU A 283 -21.99 24.74 27.47
C GLU A 283 -23.22 24.66 26.55
N GLU A 284 -24.13 25.62 26.64
CA GLU A 284 -25.33 25.67 25.78
C GLU A 284 -24.96 25.78 24.29
N THR A 285 -23.94 26.57 23.97
CA THR A 285 -23.46 26.71 22.59
C THR A 285 -22.76 25.43 22.12
N LEU A 286 -21.97 24.78 22.98
CA LEU A 286 -21.35 23.48 22.67
C LEU A 286 -22.39 22.38 22.49
N ARG A 287 -23.50 22.39 23.26
CA ARG A 287 -24.62 21.48 23.02
C ARG A 287 -25.28 21.71 21.66
N ARG A 288 -25.50 22.95 21.27
CA ARG A 288 -26.02 23.27 19.91
C ARG A 288 -25.04 22.90 18.80
N LEU A 289 -23.72 23.02 19.02
CA LEU A 289 -22.69 22.57 18.10
C LEU A 289 -22.66 21.04 18.00
N ALA A 290 -22.82 20.32 19.11
CA ALA A 290 -22.86 18.86 19.16
C ALA A 290 -23.96 18.25 18.27
N GLN A 291 -25.05 18.98 18.03
CA GLN A 291 -26.12 18.59 17.09
C GLN A 291 -25.74 18.76 15.61
N ARG A 292 -24.71 19.57 15.32
CA ARG A 292 -24.32 19.92 13.95
C ARG A 292 -23.08 19.18 13.46
N VAL A 293 -22.25 18.74 14.39
CA VAL A 293 -21.03 17.95 14.06
C VAL A 293 -21.40 16.52 13.65
N LYS A 294 -20.57 15.95 12.77
CA LYS A 294 -20.74 14.59 12.31
C LYS A 294 -19.62 13.72 12.85
N ARG A 295 -19.94 12.74 13.70
CA ARG A 295 -18.98 11.73 14.15
C ARG A 295 -18.78 10.70 13.05
N LYS A 296 -17.52 10.44 12.68
CA LYS A 296 -17.15 9.44 11.67
C LYS A 296 -15.92 8.66 12.08
N VAL A 297 -15.88 7.39 11.65
CA VAL A 297 -14.75 6.50 11.89
C VAL A 297 -13.89 6.43 10.63
N TYR A 298 -12.57 6.48 10.85
CA TYR A 298 -11.55 6.45 9.83
C TYR A 298 -10.56 5.32 10.08
N ALA A 299 -10.19 4.59 9.02
CA ALA A 299 -9.21 3.52 9.12
C ALA A 299 -7.77 4.04 9.13
N ARG A 300 -6.86 3.25 9.70
CA ARG A 300 -5.43 3.50 9.55
C ARG A 300 -5.04 3.60 8.08
N GLY A 301 -4.22 4.61 7.75
CA GLY A 301 -3.74 4.90 6.39
C GLY A 301 -4.69 5.78 5.57
N GLU A 302 -5.87 6.18 6.09
CA GLU A 302 -6.72 7.11 5.38
C GLU A 302 -6.18 8.53 5.44
N VAL A 303 -6.39 9.26 4.33
CA VAL A 303 -5.97 10.65 4.15
C VAL A 303 -7.17 11.58 4.36
N LEU A 304 -7.11 12.43 5.38
CA LEU A 304 -8.14 13.43 5.69
C LEU A 304 -8.13 14.63 4.76
N GLY A 305 -6.99 14.90 4.16
CA GLY A 305 -6.77 15.96 3.19
C GLY A 305 -5.29 16.12 2.91
N ARG A 306 -4.97 16.51 1.69
CA ARG A 306 -3.58 16.67 1.23
C ARG A 306 -3.13 18.11 1.34
N GLN A 307 -1.86 18.31 1.60
CA GLN A 307 -1.24 19.64 1.56
C GLN A 307 -1.50 20.33 0.21
N GLY A 308 -1.93 21.58 0.25
CA GLY A 308 -2.28 22.37 -0.94
C GLY A 308 -3.73 22.23 -1.42
N GLU A 309 -4.50 21.26 -0.93
CA GLU A 309 -5.93 21.13 -1.23
C GLU A 309 -6.76 22.18 -0.48
N LYS A 310 -7.89 22.57 -1.07
CA LYS A 310 -8.86 23.45 -0.40
C LYS A 310 -9.57 22.68 0.71
N GLY A 311 -9.54 23.20 1.96
CA GLY A 311 -10.17 22.57 3.12
C GLY A 311 -11.34 23.40 3.65
N GLU A 312 -12.53 22.78 3.74
CA GLU A 312 -13.73 23.40 4.29
C GLU A 312 -14.23 22.70 5.57
N THR A 313 -13.45 21.78 6.09
CA THR A 313 -13.76 20.97 7.29
C THR A 313 -12.54 20.91 8.19
N CYS A 314 -12.73 20.99 9.49
CA CYS A 314 -11.73 20.57 10.47
C CYS A 314 -12.21 19.33 11.24
N TYR A 315 -11.28 18.61 11.81
CA TYR A 315 -11.49 17.32 12.45
C TYR A 315 -11.02 17.39 13.89
N LEU A 316 -11.92 17.29 14.84
CA LEU A 316 -11.60 17.10 16.24
C LEU A 316 -11.41 15.60 16.51
N ILE A 317 -10.29 15.24 17.09
CA ILE A 317 -9.97 13.84 17.39
C ILE A 317 -10.66 13.46 18.70
N ALA A 318 -11.72 12.62 18.61
CA ALA A 318 -12.36 12.03 19.77
C ALA A 318 -11.57 10.81 20.26
N ARG A 319 -11.03 10.02 19.33
CA ARG A 319 -10.26 8.80 19.60
C ARG A 319 -9.26 8.54 18.45
N GLY A 320 -8.14 7.87 18.76
CA GLY A 320 -7.13 7.55 17.77
C GLY A 320 -6.09 8.64 17.59
N ARG A 321 -5.30 8.58 16.51
CA ARG A 321 -4.21 9.51 16.21
C ARG A 321 -4.11 9.87 14.73
N ILE A 322 -3.70 11.10 14.46
CA ILE A 322 -3.45 11.64 13.13
C ILE A 322 -1.98 12.05 13.05
N LYS A 323 -1.29 11.64 11.98
CA LYS A 323 0.02 12.17 11.60
C LYS A 323 -0.18 13.28 10.57
N GLY A 324 0.38 14.45 10.83
CA GLY A 324 0.46 15.54 9.87
C GLY A 324 1.82 15.52 9.17
N GLU A 325 1.82 15.54 7.84
CA GLU A 325 3.02 15.61 7.02
C GLU A 325 3.07 16.92 6.25
N ILE A 326 4.18 17.64 6.36
CA ILE A 326 4.42 18.90 5.62
C ILE A 326 5.62 18.69 4.71
N ILE A 327 5.41 18.95 3.41
CA ILE A 327 6.43 18.82 2.38
C ILE A 327 6.77 20.24 1.89
N TYR A 328 8.03 20.61 1.98
CA TYR A 328 8.56 21.85 1.41
C TYR A 328 9.51 21.50 0.26
N SER A 329 9.39 22.22 -0.84
CA SER A 329 10.30 22.09 -1.98
C SER A 329 11.04 23.40 -2.18
N GLU A 330 12.38 23.39 -2.06
CA GLU A 330 13.22 24.55 -2.31
C GLU A 330 14.44 24.16 -3.15
N LYS A 331 14.68 24.88 -4.26
CA LYS A 331 15.82 24.64 -5.17
C LYS A 331 16.00 23.17 -5.59
N GLY A 332 14.87 22.45 -5.80
CA GLY A 332 14.87 21.04 -6.22
C GLY A 332 15.11 20.03 -5.08
N LYS A 333 15.29 20.48 -3.84
CA LYS A 333 15.36 19.64 -2.64
C LYS A 333 14.02 19.62 -1.93
N LYS A 334 13.59 18.44 -1.47
CA LYS A 334 12.38 18.27 -0.65
C LYS A 334 12.77 18.11 0.81
N TYR A 335 12.08 18.84 1.68
CA TYR A 335 12.20 18.76 3.13
C TYR A 335 10.89 18.24 3.70
N PHE A 336 10.97 17.39 4.71
CA PHE A 336 9.82 16.74 5.34
C PHE A 336 9.76 17.14 6.81
N SER A 337 8.58 17.47 7.29
CA SER A 337 8.28 17.64 8.72
C SER A 337 7.06 16.82 9.05
N GLU A 338 7.09 16.16 10.20
CA GLU A 338 5.99 15.35 10.69
C GLU A 338 5.63 15.78 12.11
N PHE A 339 4.34 15.68 12.43
CA PHE A 339 3.81 15.87 13.77
C PHE A 339 2.65 14.91 14.01
N GLU A 340 2.39 14.55 15.26
CA GLU A 340 1.25 13.71 15.65
C GLU A 340 0.25 14.54 16.46
N LEU A 341 -1.04 14.22 16.26
CA LEU A 341 -2.16 14.78 16.99
C LEU A 341 -2.96 13.63 17.62
N GLY A 342 -3.35 13.81 18.88
CA GLY A 342 -4.12 12.86 19.67
C GLY A 342 -5.51 13.34 20.07
N PRO A 343 -6.20 12.61 20.96
CA PRO A 343 -7.54 12.97 21.44
C PRO A 343 -7.60 14.38 22.04
N GLY A 344 -8.63 15.13 21.68
CA GLY A 344 -8.84 16.53 22.10
C GLY A 344 -8.18 17.56 21.20
N GLU A 345 -7.24 17.16 20.32
CA GLU A 345 -6.58 18.02 19.35
C GLU A 345 -7.35 18.11 18.04
N VAL A 346 -7.00 19.07 17.21
CA VAL A 346 -7.74 19.40 15.99
C VAL A 346 -6.81 19.43 14.78
N PHE A 347 -7.26 18.82 13.67
CA PHE A 347 -6.57 18.87 12.38
C PHE A 347 -7.39 19.63 11.32
N GLY A 348 -6.70 20.43 10.50
CA GLY A 348 -7.30 21.12 9.35
C GLY A 348 -8.01 22.43 9.69
N GLU A 349 -7.92 22.90 10.94
CA GLU A 349 -8.47 24.16 11.44
C GLU A 349 -7.90 25.37 10.69
N MET A 350 -6.62 25.32 10.31
CA MET A 350 -5.94 26.41 9.61
C MET A 350 -6.65 26.78 8.30
N SER A 351 -7.00 25.77 7.49
CA SER A 351 -7.73 25.96 6.24
C SER A 351 -9.13 26.50 6.46
N LEU A 352 -9.84 25.98 7.47
CA LEU A 352 -11.19 26.41 7.80
C LEU A 352 -11.21 27.87 8.27
N PHE A 353 -10.23 28.26 9.10
CA PHE A 353 -10.18 29.58 9.74
C PHE A 353 -9.61 30.68 8.82
N THR A 354 -8.71 30.33 7.91
CA THR A 354 -8.06 31.32 7.02
C THR A 354 -8.63 31.32 5.60
N GLY A 355 -9.30 30.24 5.18
CA GLY A 355 -9.71 30.00 3.79
C GLY A 355 -8.55 29.66 2.86
N LEU A 356 -7.34 29.50 3.39
CA LEU A 356 -6.16 29.09 2.63
C LEU A 356 -6.15 27.57 2.39
N PRO A 357 -5.37 27.08 1.42
CA PRO A 357 -5.17 25.66 1.23
C PRO A 357 -4.61 24.95 2.48
N ARG A 358 -4.81 23.65 2.59
CA ARG A 358 -4.30 22.83 3.70
C ARG A 358 -2.78 22.95 3.81
N THR A 359 -2.30 23.20 5.01
CA THR A 359 -0.87 23.39 5.30
C THR A 359 -0.12 22.06 5.44
N ALA A 360 -0.83 20.98 5.72
CA ALA A 360 -0.27 19.64 5.90
C ALA A 360 -1.19 18.57 5.29
N THR A 361 -0.61 17.42 4.97
CA THR A 361 -1.35 16.18 4.67
C THR A 361 -1.64 15.47 5.98
N GLY A 362 -2.92 15.17 6.28
CA GLY A 362 -3.33 14.43 7.47
C GLY A 362 -3.56 12.97 7.15
N ILE A 363 -2.88 12.08 7.86
CA ILE A 363 -2.94 10.63 7.68
C ILE A 363 -3.33 9.98 9.01
N ILE A 364 -4.27 9.06 8.98
CA ILE A 364 -4.70 8.31 10.17
C ILE A 364 -3.64 7.25 10.50
N VAL A 365 -3.07 7.33 11.72
CA VAL A 365 -2.01 6.40 12.18
C VAL A 365 -2.60 5.13 12.78
N GLU A 366 -3.72 5.27 13.49
CA GLU A 366 -4.52 4.18 14.05
C GLU A 366 -6.01 4.47 13.81
N GLU A 367 -6.89 3.47 13.88
CA GLU A 367 -8.33 3.70 13.71
C GLU A 367 -8.80 4.85 14.60
N ALA A 368 -9.45 5.83 13.99
CA ALA A 368 -9.78 7.08 14.66
C ALA A 368 -11.27 7.42 14.53
N GLU A 369 -11.85 7.91 15.63
CA GLU A 369 -13.16 8.56 15.64
C GLU A 369 -12.95 10.07 15.64
N LEU A 370 -13.51 10.74 14.63
CA LEU A 370 -13.35 12.17 14.41
C LEU A 370 -14.71 12.85 14.39
N LEU A 371 -14.77 14.05 15.00
CA LEU A 371 -15.90 14.97 14.83
C LEU A 371 -15.56 15.94 13.69
N GLU A 372 -16.33 15.86 12.63
CA GLU A 372 -16.23 16.79 11.49
C GLU A 372 -16.99 18.08 11.83
N ILE A 373 -16.27 19.19 11.82
CA ILE A 373 -16.81 20.55 11.97
C ILE A 373 -16.68 21.21 10.61
N ASP A 374 -17.77 21.33 9.89
CA ASP A 374 -17.81 21.98 8.59
C ASP A 374 -17.91 23.50 8.71
N ARG A 375 -17.82 24.19 7.56
CA ARG A 375 -17.86 25.64 7.48
C ARG A 375 -19.16 26.25 8.04
N GLU A 376 -20.29 25.53 7.90
CA GLU A 376 -21.59 26.01 8.38
C GLU A 376 -21.70 25.89 9.91
N ALA A 377 -21.26 24.78 10.48
CA ALA A 377 -21.18 24.58 11.93
C ALA A 377 -20.23 25.58 12.58
N PHE A 378 -19.08 25.87 11.91
CA PHE A 378 -18.13 26.85 12.37
C PHE A 378 -18.66 28.29 12.29
N ALA A 379 -19.33 28.66 11.18
CA ALA A 379 -19.97 29.99 11.05
C ALA A 379 -21.06 30.20 12.09
N PHE A 380 -21.84 29.15 12.43
CA PHE A 380 -22.79 29.21 13.52
C PHE A 380 -22.12 29.52 14.87
N LEU A 381 -20.99 28.88 15.17
CA LEU A 381 -20.24 29.11 16.40
C LEU A 381 -19.77 30.57 16.51
N LEU A 382 -19.20 31.12 15.42
CA LEU A 382 -18.73 32.49 15.37
C LEU A 382 -19.87 33.54 15.45
N ASP A 383 -21.05 33.21 14.92
CA ASP A 383 -22.23 34.08 15.01
C ASP A 383 -22.74 34.21 16.45
N GLN A 384 -22.67 33.12 17.24
CA GLN A 384 -23.05 33.10 18.64
C GLN A 384 -21.97 33.71 19.57
N HIS A 385 -20.69 33.56 19.23
CA HIS A 385 -19.54 34.02 20.02
C HIS A 385 -18.52 34.79 19.17
N PRO A 386 -18.78 36.03 18.76
CA PRO A 386 -17.89 36.83 17.91
C PRO A 386 -16.48 37.03 18.48
N GLN A 387 -16.33 37.01 19.82
CA GLN A 387 -15.05 37.10 20.52
C GLN A 387 -14.11 35.91 20.23
N LEU A 388 -14.62 34.76 19.86
CA LEU A 388 -13.80 33.63 19.43
C LEU A 388 -12.96 33.93 18.19
N SER A 389 -13.40 34.87 17.36
CA SER A 389 -12.64 35.31 16.19
C SER A 389 -11.26 35.84 16.55
N GLU A 390 -11.12 36.54 17.68
CA GLU A 390 -9.83 37.05 18.15
C GLU A 390 -8.93 35.93 18.68
N VAL A 391 -9.50 35.03 19.48
CA VAL A 391 -8.77 33.87 20.03
C VAL A 391 -8.28 32.94 18.91
N ILE A 392 -9.16 32.66 17.96
CA ILE A 392 -8.81 31.84 16.78
C ILE A 392 -7.74 32.51 15.94
N ALA A 393 -7.83 33.83 15.74
CA ALA A 393 -6.82 34.57 15.00
C ALA A 393 -5.45 34.54 15.70
N ASP A 394 -5.41 34.59 17.03
CA ASP A 394 -4.20 34.46 17.82
C ASP A 394 -3.61 33.05 17.74
N LEU A 395 -4.44 32.02 17.86
CA LEU A 395 -4.03 30.60 17.74
C LEU A 395 -3.44 30.31 16.36
N VAL A 396 -4.12 30.75 15.29
CA VAL A 396 -3.66 30.62 13.93
C VAL A 396 -2.34 31.35 13.70
N SER A 397 -2.22 32.59 14.26
CA SER A 397 -0.99 33.38 14.16
C SER A 397 0.19 32.70 14.85
N ARG A 398 0.00 32.11 16.05
CA ARG A 398 1.04 31.33 16.77
C ARG A 398 1.47 30.11 15.98
N ARG A 399 0.53 29.32 15.46
CA ARG A 399 0.85 28.12 14.63
C ARG A 399 1.56 28.46 13.34
N ASN A 400 1.16 29.55 12.67
CA ASN A 400 1.88 30.06 11.50
C ASN A 400 3.32 30.46 11.86
N LYS A 401 3.52 31.16 13.00
CA LYS A 401 4.85 31.54 13.45
C LYS A 401 5.74 30.32 13.73
N ALA A 402 5.19 29.28 14.35
CA ALA A 402 5.92 28.02 14.57
C ALA A 402 6.32 27.35 13.23
N ASN A 403 5.43 27.38 12.23
CA ASN A 403 5.73 26.90 10.89
C ASN A 403 6.77 27.78 10.18
N GLU A 404 6.72 29.11 10.35
CA GLU A 404 7.71 30.04 9.83
C GLU A 404 9.08 29.87 10.51
N ASP A 405 9.13 29.67 11.82
CA ASP A 405 10.37 29.40 12.56
C ASP A 405 11.00 28.06 12.14
N PHE A 406 10.18 27.06 11.86
CA PHE A 406 10.65 25.80 11.28
C PHE A 406 11.23 26.02 9.87
N LEU A 407 10.52 26.75 9.01
CA LEU A 407 11.00 27.14 7.68
C LEU A 407 12.27 28.00 7.77
N ARG A 408 12.38 28.87 8.77
CA ARG A 408 13.55 29.70 9.01
C ARG A 408 14.75 28.85 9.45
N LYS A 409 14.58 27.86 10.32
CA LYS A 409 15.62 26.89 10.66
C LYS A 409 16.10 26.09 9.44
N ILE A 410 15.20 25.71 8.54
CA ILE A 410 15.58 25.08 7.27
C ILE A 410 16.29 26.10 6.36
N LYS A 411 15.89 27.39 6.37
CA LYS A 411 16.50 28.47 5.58
C LYS A 411 17.87 28.94 6.11
N GLU A 412 18.11 28.88 7.40
CA GLU A 412 19.43 29.13 7.97
C GLU A 412 20.44 28.07 7.51
N LEU A 413 19.93 26.91 7.04
CA LEU A 413 20.70 25.90 6.30
C LEU A 413 20.79 26.20 4.78
N SER A 414 19.98 27.11 4.23
CA SER A 414 20.00 27.55 2.81
C SER A 414 19.37 28.95 2.67
N ALA A 415 20.21 30.02 2.72
CA ALA A 415 19.75 31.41 2.69
C ALA A 415 18.83 31.77 1.51
N GLN A 416 17.65 32.33 1.75
CA GLN A 416 16.91 33.46 1.20
C GLN A 416 15.38 33.30 1.12
N ASP A 417 14.69 34.29 1.70
CA ASP A 417 13.31 34.81 1.61
C ASP A 417 12.12 34.05 1.01
N ILE A 418 11.13 33.73 1.86
CA ILE A 418 9.71 33.68 1.48
C ILE A 418 8.90 34.28 2.64
N LYS A 419 8.16 35.39 2.38
CA LYS A 419 7.11 35.91 3.24
C LYS A 419 5.78 35.22 2.98
N LEU A 420 5.29 34.42 3.92
CA LEU A 420 3.87 34.06 4.01
C LEU A 420 3.17 35.09 4.89
N SER A 421 2.43 36.01 4.28
CA SER A 421 1.67 37.01 5.00
C SER A 421 0.29 36.47 5.40
N THR A 422 0.20 35.85 6.58
CA THR A 422 -1.07 35.64 7.28
C THR A 422 -1.02 36.42 8.59
N ASP A 423 -1.19 37.75 8.49
CA ASP A 423 -1.30 38.56 9.66
C ASP A 423 -2.70 38.40 10.32
N LYS A 424 -2.79 38.69 11.62
CA LYS A 424 -4.02 38.65 12.42
C LYS A 424 -5.17 39.42 11.76
N LYS A 425 -4.89 40.55 11.07
CA LYS A 425 -5.89 41.42 10.42
C LYS A 425 -6.56 40.71 9.23
N SER A 426 -5.79 39.98 8.41
CA SER A 426 -6.29 39.23 7.26
C SER A 426 -7.20 38.12 7.71
N ILE A 427 -6.82 37.37 8.76
CA ILE A 427 -7.62 36.28 9.35
C ILE A 427 -8.92 36.85 9.92
N LEU A 428 -8.89 37.90 10.69
CA LEU A 428 -10.08 38.54 11.25
C LEU A 428 -11.03 39.04 10.15
N LYS A 429 -10.51 39.60 9.06
CA LYS A 429 -11.32 40.01 7.90
C LYS A 429 -12.03 38.84 7.25
N TYR A 430 -11.34 37.72 7.08
CA TYR A 430 -11.94 36.47 6.53
C TYR A 430 -13.06 35.95 7.43
N LEU A 431 -12.82 35.82 8.74
CA LEU A 431 -13.81 35.34 9.70
C LEU A 431 -15.06 36.25 9.77
N LYS A 432 -14.89 37.59 9.70
CA LYS A 432 -16.02 38.53 9.60
C LYS A 432 -16.84 38.33 8.33
N ASN A 433 -16.18 38.12 7.19
CA ASN A 433 -16.87 37.82 5.94
C ASN A 433 -17.65 36.49 5.99
N LEU A 434 -17.10 35.49 6.65
CA LEU A 434 -17.74 34.18 6.86
C LEU A 434 -19.04 34.33 7.67
N ILE A 435 -18.99 35.09 8.78
CA ILE A 435 -20.19 35.37 9.59
C ILE A 435 -21.26 36.09 8.76
N GLN A 436 -20.86 37.11 7.98
CA GLN A 436 -21.81 37.87 7.13
C GLN A 436 -22.44 36.96 6.06
N SER A 437 -21.69 36.06 5.44
CA SER A 437 -22.22 35.13 4.45
C SER A 437 -23.23 34.17 5.06
N PHE A 438 -22.98 33.71 6.29
CA PHE A 438 -23.89 32.83 7.04
C PHE A 438 -25.21 33.55 7.40
N ARG A 439 -25.12 34.81 7.90
CA ARG A 439 -26.31 35.61 8.22
C ARG A 439 -27.18 35.95 7.00
N ARG A 440 -26.63 35.98 5.79
CA ARG A 440 -27.40 36.19 4.54
C ARG A 440 -28.11 34.95 4.03
N LYS A 441 -27.74 33.75 4.50
CA LYS A 441 -28.37 32.47 4.14
C LYS A 441 -29.49 32.05 5.10
N LYS A 442 -29.61 32.71 6.27
CA LYS A 442 -30.77 32.63 7.17
C LYS A 442 -31.84 33.64 6.74
#